data_c29e590219d9c6147a393b66832efcc3
#
_entry.id   c29e590219d9c6147a393b66832efcc3
#
_cell.length_a   1.000
_cell.length_b   1.000
_cell.length_c   1.000
_cell.angle_alpha   90.00
_cell.angle_beta   90.00
_cell.angle_gamma   90.00
#
_symmetry.space_group_name_H-M   'P 1'
#
loop_
_entity.id
_entity.type
_entity.pdbx_description
1 polymer ?
#
loop_
_entity_poly.entity_id
_entity_poly.type
_entity_poly.pdbx_seq_one_letter_code
_entity_poly.pdbx_strand_id
1 'polypeptide(L)'
;MKLSELIKKKALPSFCTSNLDVLKIILIYSQKKSLPCLIESTSNQVNQFGGYTNLKPKQFRKKILNLAKNIKFSKKKLYLGGDHLGPLPWKNEKSKISLRNSVILINDYIKANYCKIHLDTSIKCSDDKNINQAKIFDRTKYLLKKINLKNKINKIFLVIGSEVPLSGSNEKGKIKISKINEIRDEINKFKKLLNKLYKKQISFALVIEPGMRYLNHTISRPKIKKFLPKKKLSIKNNFFYEVHSTDYQSKNTLKKLIKNNFKFLKVGPELTYYYARALFLMTEIEAELNISTFSDLKINLVKTMMNDKKYWKNY
;
A
#
# COMPACT_ATOMS: atom_id res chain seq x y z
N MET A 1 7.89 -19.84 4.03
CA MET A 1 8.99 -18.92 3.63
C MET A 1 8.69 -17.55 4.20
N LYS A 2 9.67 -16.85 4.74
CA LYS A 2 9.52 -15.47 5.21
C LYS A 2 9.37 -14.51 4.02
N LEU A 3 8.64 -13.41 4.21
CA LEU A 3 8.47 -12.40 3.15
C LEU A 3 9.82 -11.86 2.67
N SER A 4 10.78 -11.61 3.58
CA SER A 4 12.13 -11.16 3.25
C SER A 4 12.91 -12.12 2.34
N GLU A 5 12.69 -13.41 2.46
CA GLU A 5 13.31 -14.43 1.60
C GLU A 5 12.64 -14.48 0.22
N LEU A 6 11.30 -14.37 0.22
CA LEU A 6 10.52 -14.36 -1.02
C LEU A 6 10.88 -13.16 -1.90
N ILE A 7 10.99 -11.98 -1.32
CA ILE A 7 11.29 -10.73 -2.03
C ILE A 7 12.69 -10.72 -2.66
N LYS A 8 13.65 -11.41 -2.08
CA LYS A 8 14.96 -11.61 -2.73
C LYS A 8 14.83 -12.31 -4.08
N LYS A 9 13.88 -13.22 -4.20
CA LYS A 9 13.69 -14.07 -5.39
C LYS A 9 12.67 -13.49 -6.38
N LYS A 10 11.58 -12.89 -5.89
CA LYS A 10 10.42 -12.45 -6.71
C LYS A 10 9.95 -11.06 -6.31
N ALA A 11 9.42 -10.30 -7.26
CA ALA A 11 8.57 -9.14 -6.96
C ALA A 11 7.14 -9.61 -6.71
N LEU A 12 6.40 -8.86 -5.89
CA LEU A 12 5.01 -9.13 -5.56
C LEU A 12 4.13 -7.92 -5.89
N PRO A 13 2.95 -8.13 -6.45
CA PRO A 13 1.89 -7.14 -6.36
C PRO A 13 1.46 -7.01 -4.90
N SER A 14 1.31 -5.77 -4.44
CA SER A 14 0.75 -5.44 -3.13
C SER A 14 -0.71 -5.04 -3.35
N PHE A 15 -1.63 -5.97 -3.10
CA PHE A 15 -3.06 -5.77 -3.32
C PHE A 15 -3.65 -4.95 -2.17
N CYS A 16 -3.86 -3.65 -2.43
CA CYS A 16 -4.35 -2.70 -1.44
C CYS A 16 -5.84 -2.42 -1.63
N THR A 17 -6.69 -3.34 -1.15
CA THR A 17 -8.14 -3.21 -1.16
C THR A 17 -8.76 -3.85 0.08
N SER A 18 -9.90 -3.33 0.51
CA SER A 18 -10.71 -3.91 1.59
C SER A 18 -12.00 -4.56 1.10
N ASN A 19 -12.28 -4.51 -0.22
CA ASN A 19 -13.43 -5.17 -0.82
C ASN A 19 -13.24 -6.68 -0.80
N LEU A 20 -14.12 -7.40 -0.07
CA LEU A 20 -13.97 -8.84 0.17
C LEU A 20 -14.18 -9.68 -1.10
N ASP A 21 -15.02 -9.25 -2.04
CA ASP A 21 -15.24 -9.96 -3.30
C ASP A 21 -14.01 -9.86 -4.19
N VAL A 22 -13.43 -8.67 -4.31
CA VAL A 22 -12.17 -8.46 -5.01
C VAL A 22 -11.06 -9.31 -4.38
N LEU A 23 -10.97 -9.34 -3.05
CA LEU A 23 -9.99 -10.17 -2.33
C LEU A 23 -10.22 -11.67 -2.56
N LYS A 24 -11.46 -12.11 -2.63
CA LYS A 24 -11.81 -13.50 -2.98
C LYS A 24 -11.32 -13.85 -4.38
N ILE A 25 -11.55 -12.98 -5.36
CA ILE A 25 -11.10 -13.18 -6.75
C ILE A 25 -9.56 -13.26 -6.82
N ILE A 26 -8.86 -12.33 -6.13
CA ILE A 26 -7.39 -12.32 -6.05
C ILE A 26 -6.86 -13.64 -5.49
N LEU A 27 -7.46 -14.14 -4.40
CA LEU A 27 -7.03 -15.39 -3.77
C LEU A 27 -7.30 -16.60 -4.67
N ILE A 28 -8.48 -16.68 -5.33
CA ILE A 28 -8.81 -17.74 -6.29
C ILE A 28 -7.81 -17.75 -7.44
N TYR A 29 -7.52 -16.59 -8.03
CA TYR A 29 -6.55 -16.48 -9.11
C TYR A 29 -5.14 -16.90 -8.65
N SER A 30 -4.71 -16.42 -7.47
CA SER A 30 -3.41 -16.76 -6.90
C SER A 30 -3.30 -18.27 -6.61
N GLN A 31 -4.37 -18.90 -6.16
CA GLN A 31 -4.44 -20.35 -5.96
C GLN A 31 -4.31 -21.09 -7.28
N LYS A 32 -5.13 -20.76 -8.29
CA LYS A 32 -5.10 -21.38 -9.62
C LYS A 32 -3.72 -21.30 -10.26
N LYS A 33 -2.99 -20.20 -10.03
CA LYS A 33 -1.63 -19.98 -10.55
C LYS A 33 -0.51 -20.40 -9.60
N SER A 34 -0.85 -20.98 -8.44
CA SER A 34 0.11 -21.35 -7.39
C SER A 34 1.03 -20.20 -6.93
N LEU A 35 0.54 -18.97 -6.97
CA LEU A 35 1.30 -17.74 -6.64
C LEU A 35 1.17 -17.37 -5.16
N PRO A 36 2.20 -16.72 -4.58
CA PRO A 36 2.07 -16.04 -3.30
C PRO A 36 1.16 -14.80 -3.45
N CYS A 37 0.41 -14.48 -2.40
CA CYS A 37 -0.50 -13.35 -2.37
C CYS A 37 -0.16 -12.43 -1.20
N LEU A 38 0.10 -11.14 -1.48
CA LEU A 38 0.29 -10.09 -0.49
C LEU A 38 -0.92 -9.17 -0.51
N ILE A 39 -1.71 -9.18 0.57
CA ILE A 39 -2.87 -8.33 0.77
C ILE A 39 -2.50 -7.24 1.79
N GLU A 40 -2.80 -6.00 1.47
CA GLU A 40 -2.53 -4.85 2.33
C GLU A 40 -3.81 -4.09 2.66
N SER A 41 -3.82 -3.48 3.84
CA SER A 41 -4.83 -2.51 4.23
C SER A 41 -4.18 -1.21 4.68
N THR A 42 -4.75 -0.08 4.23
CA THR A 42 -4.27 1.25 4.64
C THR A 42 -4.77 1.61 6.03
N SER A 43 -4.11 2.59 6.66
CA SER A 43 -4.53 3.15 7.95
C SER A 43 -5.94 3.74 7.92
N ASN A 44 -6.43 4.22 6.78
CA ASN A 44 -7.81 4.69 6.63
C ASN A 44 -8.81 3.54 6.52
N GLN A 45 -8.41 2.43 5.93
CA GLN A 45 -9.26 1.24 5.79
C GLN A 45 -9.46 0.53 7.12
N VAL A 46 -8.36 0.31 7.84
CA VAL A 46 -8.29 -0.53 9.03
C VAL A 46 -7.38 0.13 10.06
N ASN A 47 -7.92 0.46 11.23
CA ASN A 47 -7.13 1.01 12.32
C ASN A 47 -7.72 0.61 13.70
N GLN A 48 -7.12 1.06 14.77
CA GLN A 48 -7.58 0.71 16.14
C GLN A 48 -9.01 1.17 16.45
N PHE A 49 -9.54 2.14 15.71
CA PHE A 49 -10.92 2.63 15.83
C PHE A 49 -11.86 2.02 14.77
N GLY A 50 -11.33 1.17 13.87
CA GLY A 50 -12.07 0.48 12.82
C GLY A 50 -11.81 0.99 11.40
N GLY A 51 -11.38 2.23 11.24
CA GLY A 51 -11.29 2.85 9.91
C GLY A 51 -12.66 2.88 9.20
N TYR A 52 -12.69 3.09 7.88
CA TYR A 52 -13.96 3.10 7.16
C TYR A 52 -14.57 1.69 6.95
N THR A 53 -13.81 0.62 7.22
CA THR A 53 -14.33 -0.76 7.17
C THR A 53 -15.00 -1.21 8.46
N ASN A 54 -14.93 -0.41 9.53
CA ASN A 54 -15.32 -0.76 10.90
C ASN A 54 -14.55 -2.00 11.44
N LEU A 55 -13.32 -2.24 10.92
CA LEU A 55 -12.51 -3.39 11.31
C LEU A 55 -11.17 -2.95 11.92
N LYS A 56 -10.84 -3.50 13.08
CA LYS A 56 -9.50 -3.43 13.65
C LYS A 56 -8.55 -4.40 12.96
N PRO A 57 -7.21 -4.22 13.02
CA PRO A 57 -6.24 -5.06 12.31
C PRO A 57 -6.43 -6.58 12.56
N LYS A 58 -6.68 -7.00 13.79
CA LYS A 58 -6.95 -8.40 14.14
C LYS A 58 -8.23 -8.93 13.47
N GLN A 59 -9.27 -8.11 13.39
CA GLN A 59 -10.56 -8.49 12.81
C GLN A 59 -10.44 -8.61 11.28
N PHE A 60 -9.80 -7.63 10.61
CA PHE A 60 -9.56 -7.71 9.18
C PHE A 60 -8.73 -8.96 8.82
N ARG A 61 -7.64 -9.21 9.56
CA ARG A 61 -6.85 -10.43 9.39
C ARG A 61 -7.71 -11.69 9.52
N LYS A 62 -8.60 -11.77 10.52
CA LYS A 62 -9.51 -12.92 10.72
C LYS A 62 -10.41 -13.12 9.49
N LYS A 63 -10.98 -12.04 8.94
CA LYS A 63 -11.80 -12.11 7.71
C LYS A 63 -11.01 -12.66 6.53
N ILE A 64 -9.78 -12.17 6.29
CA ILE A 64 -8.93 -12.67 5.20
C ILE A 64 -8.55 -14.14 5.39
N LEU A 65 -8.22 -14.56 6.61
CA LEU A 65 -7.90 -15.96 6.89
C LEU A 65 -9.10 -16.89 6.69
N ASN A 66 -10.29 -16.45 7.07
CA ASN A 66 -11.52 -17.22 6.83
C ASN A 66 -11.82 -17.32 5.33
N LEU A 67 -11.68 -16.21 4.60
CA LEU A 67 -11.83 -16.20 3.14
C LEU A 67 -10.85 -17.17 2.47
N ALA A 68 -9.57 -17.12 2.86
CA ALA A 68 -8.55 -18.05 2.37
C ALA A 68 -8.85 -19.51 2.71
N LYS A 69 -9.38 -19.78 3.92
CA LYS A 69 -9.80 -21.12 4.34
C LYS A 69 -10.94 -21.65 3.46
N ASN A 70 -11.97 -20.83 3.22
CA ASN A 70 -13.16 -21.23 2.44
C ASN A 70 -12.80 -21.60 0.99
N ILE A 71 -11.81 -20.96 0.40
CA ILE A 71 -11.32 -21.26 -0.95
C ILE A 71 -10.14 -22.22 -0.96
N LYS A 72 -9.79 -22.82 0.20
CA LYS A 72 -8.64 -23.73 0.36
C LYS A 72 -7.29 -23.12 -0.05
N PHE A 73 -7.13 -21.80 0.03
CA PHE A 73 -5.86 -21.12 -0.26
C PHE A 73 -4.80 -21.42 0.82
N SER A 74 -3.58 -21.75 0.41
CA SER A 74 -2.51 -22.09 1.35
C SER A 74 -2.06 -20.90 2.19
N LYS A 75 -2.23 -21.00 3.52
CA LYS A 75 -1.73 -19.99 4.47
C LYS A 75 -0.24 -19.71 4.35
N LYS A 76 0.58 -20.68 3.89
CA LYS A 76 2.03 -20.52 3.68
C LYS A 76 2.35 -19.58 2.51
N LYS A 77 1.38 -19.30 1.62
CA LYS A 77 1.50 -18.39 0.48
C LYS A 77 0.78 -17.05 0.71
N LEU A 78 0.10 -16.87 1.84
CA LEU A 78 -0.62 -15.66 2.20
C LEU A 78 0.23 -14.76 3.08
N TYR A 79 0.44 -13.52 2.63
CA TYR A 79 1.15 -12.47 3.34
C TYR A 79 0.20 -11.30 3.58
N LEU A 80 0.30 -10.66 4.74
CA LEU A 80 -0.52 -9.51 5.08
C LEU A 80 0.39 -8.32 5.41
N GLY A 81 0.03 -7.15 4.86
CA GLY A 81 0.72 -5.89 5.05
C GLY A 81 -0.18 -4.79 5.60
N GLY A 82 0.39 -3.94 6.44
CA GLY A 82 -0.18 -2.65 6.81
C GLY A 82 0.46 -1.56 5.97
N ASP A 83 -0.36 -0.71 5.36
CA ASP A 83 0.04 0.27 4.38
C ASP A 83 -0.26 1.69 4.85
N HIS A 84 0.64 2.64 4.53
CA HIS A 84 0.58 4.04 4.99
C HIS A 84 0.28 4.14 6.50
N LEU A 85 0.96 3.31 7.32
CA LEU A 85 0.79 3.36 8.76
C LEU A 85 1.52 4.58 9.31
N GLY A 86 0.73 5.59 9.65
CA GLY A 86 1.23 6.89 10.06
C GLY A 86 0.09 7.83 10.44
N PRO A 87 0.32 9.15 10.46
CA PRO A 87 -0.61 10.14 10.98
C PRO A 87 -1.84 10.42 10.09
N LEU A 88 -1.92 9.86 8.88
CA LEU A 88 -2.96 10.18 7.90
C LEU A 88 -4.41 10.17 8.45
N PRO A 89 -4.88 9.16 9.22
CA PRO A 89 -6.24 9.16 9.73
C PRO A 89 -6.53 10.30 10.73
N TRP A 90 -5.47 10.86 11.32
CA TRP A 90 -5.54 11.91 12.35
C TRP A 90 -4.84 13.20 11.91
N LYS A 91 -4.76 13.46 10.60
CA LYS A 91 -4.04 14.63 10.05
C LYS A 91 -4.56 15.97 10.56
N ASN A 92 -5.82 16.04 10.98
CA ASN A 92 -6.45 17.23 11.52
C ASN A 92 -6.12 17.46 13.01
N GLU A 93 -5.47 16.51 13.67
CA GLU A 93 -4.98 16.61 15.03
C GLU A 93 -3.54 17.19 15.06
N LYS A 94 -3.10 17.64 16.25
CA LYS A 94 -1.70 18.05 16.46
C LYS A 94 -0.76 16.85 16.22
N SER A 95 0.42 17.10 15.70
CA SER A 95 1.41 16.07 15.34
C SER A 95 1.73 15.11 16.51
N LYS A 96 1.79 15.61 17.73
CA LYS A 96 2.00 14.80 18.95
C LYS A 96 0.91 13.73 19.14
N ILE A 97 -0.37 14.10 18.96
CA ILE A 97 -1.51 13.20 19.07
C ILE A 97 -1.50 12.19 17.91
N SER A 98 -1.34 12.69 16.68
CA SER A 98 -1.35 11.87 15.48
C SER A 98 -0.24 10.82 15.49
N LEU A 99 0.97 11.17 15.94
CA LEU A 99 2.08 10.22 16.06
C LEU A 99 1.88 9.21 17.19
N ARG A 100 1.27 9.62 18.33
CA ARG A 100 0.89 8.68 19.40
C ARG A 100 -0.12 7.64 18.86
N ASN A 101 -1.16 8.08 18.16
CA ASN A 101 -2.14 7.19 17.54
C ASN A 101 -1.49 6.28 16.48
N SER A 102 -0.51 6.79 15.72
CA SER A 102 0.27 5.99 14.77
C SER A 102 1.05 4.87 15.45
N VAL A 103 1.65 5.12 16.61
CA VAL A 103 2.34 4.09 17.40
C VAL A 103 1.38 2.98 17.84
N ILE A 104 0.18 3.33 18.32
CA ILE A 104 -0.85 2.36 18.72
C ILE A 104 -1.26 1.52 17.50
N LEU A 105 -1.58 2.18 16.39
CA LEU A 105 -1.95 1.54 15.13
C LEU A 105 -0.91 0.51 14.68
N ILE A 106 0.37 0.91 14.57
CA ILE A 106 1.44 0.05 14.10
C ILE A 106 1.60 -1.16 15.03
N ASN A 107 1.53 -0.93 16.36
CA ASN A 107 1.61 -2.01 17.33
C ASN A 107 0.44 -3.00 17.20
N ASP A 108 -0.76 -2.55 16.86
CA ASP A 108 -1.91 -3.42 16.63
C ASP A 108 -1.72 -4.29 15.39
N TYR A 109 -1.13 -3.75 14.30
CA TYR A 109 -0.73 -4.54 13.14
C TYR A 109 0.34 -5.57 13.48
N ILE A 110 1.36 -5.18 14.27
CA ILE A 110 2.42 -6.08 14.75
C ILE A 110 1.84 -7.19 15.63
N LYS A 111 0.96 -6.85 16.57
CA LYS A 111 0.26 -7.83 17.43
C LYS A 111 -0.61 -8.77 16.62
N ALA A 112 -1.27 -8.27 15.59
CA ALA A 112 -2.09 -9.04 14.68
C ALA A 112 -1.28 -9.90 13.68
N ASN A 113 0.07 -9.97 13.81
CA ASN A 113 0.96 -10.77 12.97
C ASN A 113 0.91 -10.44 11.49
N TYR A 114 0.86 -9.15 11.15
CA TYR A 114 1.16 -8.69 9.80
C TYR A 114 2.66 -8.78 9.55
N CYS A 115 3.06 -9.18 8.34
CA CYS A 115 4.47 -9.43 8.01
C CYS A 115 5.13 -8.32 7.19
N LYS A 116 4.36 -7.36 6.68
CA LYS A 116 4.85 -6.12 6.05
C LYS A 116 4.28 -4.92 6.81
N ILE A 117 5.12 -3.96 7.13
CA ILE A 117 4.74 -2.72 7.82
C ILE A 117 5.33 -1.55 7.03
N HIS A 118 4.44 -0.77 6.41
CA HIS A 118 4.82 0.45 5.71
C HIS A 118 4.61 1.67 6.62
N LEU A 119 5.69 2.37 6.92
CA LEU A 119 5.69 3.59 7.73
C LEU A 119 5.67 4.81 6.82
N ASP A 120 4.59 5.58 6.90
CA ASP A 120 4.43 6.83 6.18
C ASP A 120 4.20 7.98 7.15
N THR A 121 5.16 8.90 7.26
CA THR A 121 5.10 10.07 8.14
C THR A 121 5.12 11.39 7.37
N SER A 122 4.88 11.36 6.07
CA SER A 122 4.91 12.53 5.18
C SER A 122 3.69 13.43 5.29
N ILE A 123 2.66 12.99 5.98
CA ILE A 123 1.40 13.72 6.08
C ILE A 123 1.53 14.91 7.03
N LYS A 124 1.08 16.07 6.56
CA LYS A 124 1.00 17.29 7.33
C LYS A 124 -0.11 17.16 8.40
N CYS A 125 0.22 17.45 9.65
CA CYS A 125 -0.73 17.55 10.76
C CYS A 125 -1.18 19.00 10.96
N SER A 126 -2.17 19.24 11.81
CA SER A 126 -2.78 20.57 12.00
C SER A 126 -1.79 21.65 12.47
N ASP A 127 -0.78 21.28 13.27
CA ASP A 127 0.26 22.16 13.80
C ASP A 127 1.51 22.27 12.93
N ASP A 128 1.52 21.67 11.75
CA ASP A 128 2.64 21.74 10.83
C ASP A 128 2.55 22.95 9.91
N LYS A 129 3.49 23.89 10.01
CA LYS A 129 3.63 24.94 8.99
C LYS A 129 4.06 24.33 7.65
N ASN A 130 5.15 23.56 7.67
CA ASN A 130 5.67 22.82 6.52
C ASN A 130 6.17 21.44 6.95
N ILE A 131 6.16 20.49 6.00
CA ILE A 131 6.77 19.17 6.19
C ILE A 131 7.90 19.00 5.17
N ASN A 132 9.10 18.70 5.67
CA ASN A 132 10.30 18.48 4.87
C ASN A 132 10.91 17.11 5.20
N GLN A 133 11.92 16.70 4.44
CA GLN A 133 12.58 15.40 4.60
C GLN A 133 13.19 15.19 6.00
N ALA A 134 13.73 16.23 6.63
CA ALA A 134 14.26 16.14 7.98
C ALA A 134 13.15 15.79 8.99
N LYS A 135 12.02 16.49 8.92
CA LYS A 135 10.87 16.26 9.79
C LYS A 135 10.25 14.86 9.56
N ILE A 136 10.15 14.41 8.29
CA ILE A 136 9.71 13.05 7.94
C ILE A 136 10.65 12.01 8.57
N PHE A 137 11.96 12.20 8.45
CA PHE A 137 12.95 11.32 9.05
C PHE A 137 12.83 11.25 10.59
N ASP A 138 12.70 12.40 11.26
CA ASP A 138 12.58 12.47 12.72
C ASP A 138 11.29 11.80 13.22
N ARG A 139 10.18 11.97 12.52
CA ARG A 139 8.91 11.28 12.80
C ARG A 139 9.05 9.77 12.61
N THR A 140 9.64 9.33 11.51
CA THR A 140 9.89 7.89 11.27
C THR A 140 10.80 7.31 12.35
N LYS A 141 11.85 8.02 12.73
CA LYS A 141 12.74 7.65 13.84
C LYS A 141 12.00 7.57 15.18
N TYR A 142 11.09 8.50 15.45
CA TYR A 142 10.22 8.45 16.62
C TYR A 142 9.35 7.18 16.62
N LEU A 143 8.64 6.88 15.52
CA LEU A 143 7.83 5.68 15.40
C LEU A 143 8.67 4.42 15.62
N LEU A 144 9.81 4.27 14.93
CA LEU A 144 10.71 3.12 15.04
C LEU A 144 11.23 2.88 16.46
N LYS A 145 11.40 3.94 17.26
CA LYS A 145 11.79 3.84 18.68
C LYS A 145 10.65 3.39 19.60
N LYS A 146 9.40 3.73 19.25
CA LYS A 146 8.22 3.52 20.12
C LYS A 146 7.44 2.25 19.82
N ILE A 147 7.58 1.68 18.61
CA ILE A 147 6.87 0.46 18.23
C ILE A 147 7.56 -0.82 18.77
N ASN A 148 6.75 -1.83 19.07
CA ASN A 148 7.21 -3.11 19.63
C ASN A 148 7.75 -4.07 18.56
N LEU A 149 8.74 -3.59 17.79
CA LEU A 149 9.29 -4.34 16.65
C LEU A 149 10.45 -5.27 17.05
N LYS A 150 11.18 -4.95 18.14
CA LYS A 150 12.45 -5.59 18.52
C LYS A 150 12.39 -7.13 18.49
N ASN A 151 11.35 -7.71 19.09
CA ASN A 151 11.21 -9.17 19.17
C ASN A 151 10.58 -9.81 17.91
N LYS A 152 10.06 -9.01 16.98
CA LYS A 152 9.40 -9.49 15.75
C LYS A 152 10.11 -9.07 14.47
N ILE A 153 11.22 -8.35 14.57
CA ILE A 153 11.91 -7.78 13.41
C ILE A 153 12.34 -8.82 12.36
N ASN A 154 12.61 -10.07 12.78
CA ASN A 154 12.95 -11.16 11.86
C ASN A 154 11.76 -11.69 11.06
N LYS A 155 10.53 -11.34 11.48
CA LYS A 155 9.27 -11.79 10.86
C LYS A 155 8.58 -10.67 10.06
N ILE A 156 9.04 -9.44 10.24
CA ILE A 156 8.43 -8.25 9.65
C ILE A 156 9.40 -7.65 8.62
N PHE A 157 8.85 -7.31 7.47
CA PHE A 157 9.51 -6.55 6.43
C PHE A 157 9.07 -5.08 6.54
N LEU A 158 10.03 -4.18 6.72
CA LEU A 158 9.75 -2.75 6.81
C LEU A 158 9.74 -2.11 5.42
N VAL A 159 8.78 -1.23 5.19
CA VAL A 159 8.77 -0.28 4.09
C VAL A 159 8.75 1.12 4.70
N ILE A 160 9.55 2.02 4.15
CA ILE A 160 9.71 3.39 4.63
C ILE A 160 9.58 4.33 3.44
N GLY A 161 8.99 5.48 3.67
CA GLY A 161 8.83 6.49 2.65
C GLY A 161 7.37 6.84 2.39
N SER A 162 7.15 7.74 1.45
CA SER A 162 5.83 8.32 1.19
C SER A 162 5.54 8.41 -0.29
N GLU A 163 4.26 8.39 -0.61
CA GLU A 163 3.74 8.82 -1.90
C GLU A 163 3.32 10.29 -1.79
N VAL A 164 4.09 11.19 -2.38
CA VAL A 164 3.77 12.62 -2.41
C VAL A 164 3.92 13.14 -3.83
N PRO A 165 2.86 13.76 -4.37
CA PRO A 165 1.49 13.85 -3.89
C PRO A 165 0.69 12.55 -4.06
N LEU A 166 -0.43 12.46 -3.33
CA LEU A 166 -1.31 11.29 -3.37
C LEU A 166 -1.87 11.04 -4.77
N SER A 167 -1.82 9.80 -5.24
CA SER A 167 -2.47 9.39 -6.49
C SER A 167 -3.99 9.53 -6.39
N GLY A 168 -4.62 9.92 -7.51
CA GLY A 168 -6.06 10.18 -7.55
C GLY A 168 -6.49 11.53 -6.96
N SER A 169 -5.56 12.33 -6.40
CA SER A 169 -5.87 13.69 -5.97
C SER A 169 -5.95 14.65 -7.15
N ASN A 170 -6.86 15.66 -7.06
CA ASN A 170 -7.01 16.72 -8.06
C ASN A 170 -5.83 17.72 -8.10
N GLU A 171 -4.74 17.44 -7.41
CA GLU A 171 -3.57 18.30 -7.39
C GLU A 171 -2.92 18.35 -8.78
N LYS A 172 -3.04 19.48 -9.46
CA LYS A 172 -2.40 19.82 -10.75
C LYS A 172 -0.86 19.98 -10.64
N GLY A 173 -0.24 19.36 -9.63
CA GLY A 173 1.20 19.51 -9.39
C GLY A 173 2.04 18.70 -10.39
N LYS A 174 3.23 19.24 -10.75
CA LYS A 174 4.25 18.47 -11.48
C LYS A 174 4.63 17.23 -10.67
N ILE A 175 4.62 16.05 -11.30
CA ILE A 175 5.06 14.81 -10.67
C ILE A 175 6.51 14.98 -10.24
N LYS A 176 6.77 14.93 -8.93
CA LYS A 176 8.13 14.98 -8.39
C LYS A 176 8.75 13.59 -8.53
N ILE A 177 9.74 13.46 -9.42
CA ILE A 177 10.49 12.21 -9.57
C ILE A 177 11.58 12.19 -8.51
N SER A 178 11.70 11.07 -7.78
CA SER A 178 12.75 10.88 -6.79
C SER A 178 14.14 10.97 -7.46
N LYS A 179 15.04 11.80 -6.91
CA LYS A 179 16.40 11.91 -7.43
C LYS A 179 17.30 10.84 -6.83
N ILE A 180 18.21 10.32 -7.63
CA ILE A 180 19.05 9.19 -7.23
C ILE A 180 19.94 9.47 -6.02
N ASN A 181 20.47 10.67 -5.92
CA ASN A 181 21.32 11.06 -4.78
C ASN A 181 20.47 11.15 -3.50
N GLU A 182 19.25 11.75 -3.58
CA GLU A 182 18.30 11.79 -2.47
C GLU A 182 17.95 10.39 -1.96
N ILE A 183 17.68 9.44 -2.90
CA ILE A 183 17.39 8.04 -2.57
C ILE A 183 18.58 7.38 -1.87
N ARG A 184 19.79 7.57 -2.38
CA ARG A 184 21.01 6.98 -1.79
C ARG A 184 21.24 7.50 -0.37
N ASP A 185 21.07 8.79 -0.16
CA ASP A 185 21.25 9.43 1.14
C ASP A 185 20.18 8.94 2.13
N GLU A 186 18.94 8.81 1.69
CA GLU A 186 17.84 8.31 2.51
C GLU A 186 18.05 6.84 2.89
N ILE A 187 18.44 5.99 1.95
CA ILE A 187 18.81 4.59 2.23
C ILE A 187 19.91 4.51 3.28
N ASN A 188 20.96 5.31 3.14
CA ASN A 188 22.09 5.31 4.08
C ASN A 188 21.67 5.78 5.48
N LYS A 189 20.83 6.83 5.56
CA LYS A 189 20.29 7.33 6.84
C LYS A 189 19.46 6.26 7.54
N PHE A 190 18.50 5.62 6.83
CA PHE A 190 17.67 4.58 7.44
C PHE A 190 18.46 3.31 7.77
N LYS A 191 19.42 2.91 6.95
CA LYS A 191 20.31 1.78 7.24
C LYS A 191 21.07 2.00 8.53
N LYS A 192 21.70 3.16 8.72
CA LYS A 192 22.39 3.54 9.95
C LYS A 192 21.44 3.53 11.15
N LEU A 193 20.25 4.11 11.01
CA LEU A 193 19.25 4.17 12.06
C LEU A 193 18.76 2.77 12.47
N LEU A 194 18.40 1.92 11.53
CA LEU A 194 17.90 0.57 11.79
C LEU A 194 18.99 -0.31 12.44
N ASN A 195 20.23 -0.24 11.96
CA ASN A 195 21.34 -0.97 12.56
C ASN A 195 21.59 -0.53 14.01
N LYS A 196 21.51 0.78 14.30
CA LYS A 196 21.64 1.32 15.66
C LYS A 196 20.50 0.84 16.58
N LEU A 197 19.25 0.86 16.10
CA LEU A 197 18.09 0.51 16.93
C LEU A 197 17.99 -0.99 17.22
N TYR A 198 18.31 -1.82 16.24
CA TYR A 198 18.08 -3.26 16.32
C TYR A 198 19.34 -4.11 16.40
N LYS A 199 20.52 -3.48 16.39
CA LYS A 199 21.86 -4.14 16.52
C LYS A 199 22.09 -5.26 15.51
N LYS A 200 21.46 -5.17 14.32
CA LYS A 200 21.61 -6.12 13.21
C LYS A 200 21.23 -5.50 11.88
N GLN A 201 21.69 -6.10 10.80
CA GLN A 201 21.29 -5.71 9.46
C GLN A 201 19.86 -6.15 9.16
N ILE A 202 19.00 -5.20 8.81
CA ILE A 202 17.60 -5.41 8.53
C ILE A 202 17.36 -5.16 7.04
N SER A 203 16.62 -6.07 6.40
CA SER A 203 16.11 -5.84 5.05
C SER A 203 14.89 -4.90 5.11
N PHE A 204 14.90 -3.88 4.26
CA PHE A 204 13.79 -2.93 4.14
C PHE A 204 13.61 -2.48 2.69
N ALA A 205 12.47 -1.89 2.38
CA ALA A 205 12.24 -1.20 1.12
C ALA A 205 12.04 0.30 1.36
N LEU A 206 12.41 1.09 0.35
CA LEU A 206 12.11 2.51 0.29
C LEU A 206 11.05 2.71 -0.79
N VAL A 207 10.02 3.52 -0.48
CA VAL A 207 9.05 3.97 -1.48
C VAL A 207 9.71 4.95 -2.42
N ILE A 208 9.58 4.70 -3.70
CA ILE A 208 10.21 5.50 -4.74
C ILE A 208 9.16 5.94 -5.75
N GLU A 209 9.19 7.23 -6.10
CA GLU A 209 8.33 7.82 -7.11
C GLU A 209 9.05 7.92 -8.47
N PRO A 210 8.79 6.99 -9.40
CA PRO A 210 9.42 7.00 -10.73
C PRO A 210 8.67 7.88 -11.74
N GLY A 211 7.70 8.67 -11.30
CA GLY A 211 6.86 9.52 -12.15
C GLY A 211 5.60 8.82 -12.64
N MET A 212 5.10 7.85 -11.87
CA MET A 212 3.84 7.16 -12.16
C MET A 212 2.70 7.77 -11.38
N ARG A 213 1.59 7.99 -12.06
CA ARG A 213 0.32 8.39 -11.47
C ARG A 213 -0.84 7.97 -12.36
N TYR A 214 -1.98 7.83 -11.74
CA TYR A 214 -3.26 7.86 -12.43
C TYR A 214 -4.10 9.01 -11.86
N LEU A 215 -4.78 9.69 -12.76
CA LEU A 215 -5.80 10.71 -12.49
C LEU A 215 -7.11 10.19 -13.07
N ASN A 216 -8.19 10.95 -12.90
CA ASN A 216 -9.52 10.53 -13.36
C ASN A 216 -9.57 10.13 -14.85
N HIS A 217 -8.74 10.77 -15.70
CA HIS A 217 -8.77 10.54 -17.15
C HIS A 217 -7.39 10.27 -17.76
N THR A 218 -6.32 10.26 -16.98
CA THR A 218 -4.97 10.12 -17.50
C THR A 218 -4.10 9.19 -16.66
N ILE A 219 -3.18 8.50 -17.34
CA ILE A 219 -2.20 7.64 -16.71
C ILE A 219 -0.82 8.13 -17.13
N SER A 220 0.03 8.49 -16.17
CA SER A 220 1.42 8.80 -16.45
C SER A 220 2.29 7.56 -16.36
N ARG A 221 3.23 7.44 -17.30
CA ARG A 221 4.19 6.33 -17.35
C ARG A 221 5.49 6.70 -16.62
N PRO A 222 6.18 5.75 -16.00
CA PRO A 222 7.40 6.02 -15.28
C PRO A 222 8.50 6.54 -16.21
N LYS A 223 9.22 7.57 -15.76
CA LYS A 223 10.39 8.13 -16.45
C LYS A 223 11.66 7.35 -16.07
N ILE A 224 11.63 6.03 -16.24
CA ILE A 224 12.67 5.09 -15.76
C ILE A 224 14.07 5.51 -16.16
N LYS A 225 14.30 5.99 -17.39
CA LYS A 225 15.63 6.45 -17.87
C LYS A 225 16.21 7.62 -17.07
N LYS A 226 15.35 8.49 -16.50
CA LYS A 226 15.79 9.62 -15.67
C LYS A 226 16.08 9.20 -14.22
N PHE A 227 15.49 8.09 -13.80
CA PHE A 227 15.49 7.63 -12.43
C PHE A 227 16.62 6.63 -12.12
N LEU A 228 17.00 5.80 -13.10
CA LEU A 228 17.93 4.72 -12.86
C LEU A 228 19.39 5.17 -13.02
N PRO A 229 20.25 4.81 -12.08
CA PRO A 229 21.67 4.93 -12.27
C PRO A 229 22.11 3.99 -13.38
N LYS A 230 23.04 4.45 -14.23
CA LYS A 230 23.75 3.60 -15.19
C LYS A 230 24.48 2.42 -14.51
N LYS A 231 24.79 2.53 -13.22
CA LYS A 231 25.28 1.44 -12.36
C LYS A 231 24.13 1.00 -11.43
N LYS A 232 23.71 -0.27 -11.51
CA LYS A 232 22.79 -0.90 -10.55
C LYS A 232 23.26 -0.57 -9.15
N LEU A 233 22.42 0.12 -8.35
CA LEU A 233 22.61 0.18 -6.91
C LEU A 233 22.64 -1.29 -6.46
N SER A 234 23.81 -1.73 -6.07
CA SER A 234 24.16 -3.16 -5.92
C SER A 234 23.17 -3.87 -5.00
N ILE A 235 22.62 -4.98 -5.46
CA ILE A 235 21.72 -5.92 -4.75
C ILE A 235 22.37 -6.47 -3.45
N LYS A 236 23.68 -6.28 -3.25
CA LYS A 236 24.42 -6.71 -2.04
C LYS A 236 23.93 -6.10 -0.72
N ASN A 237 22.99 -5.17 -0.71
CA ASN A 237 22.71 -4.33 0.45
C ASN A 237 21.37 -4.59 1.16
N ASN A 238 20.68 -5.72 1.00
CA ASN A 238 19.45 -6.06 1.73
C ASN A 238 18.36 -4.96 1.74
N PHE A 239 18.31 -4.09 0.70
CA PHE A 239 17.26 -3.12 0.52
C PHE A 239 16.62 -3.27 -0.87
N PHE A 240 15.37 -2.83 -0.97
CA PHE A 240 14.54 -2.97 -2.16
C PHE A 240 13.76 -1.69 -2.39
N TYR A 241 13.06 -1.63 -3.52
CA TYR A 241 12.15 -0.54 -3.81
C TYR A 241 10.71 -1.01 -3.76
N GLU A 242 9.85 -0.13 -3.24
CA GLU A 242 8.41 -0.20 -3.41
C GLU A 242 7.98 0.95 -4.33
N VAL A 243 7.00 0.67 -5.17
CA VAL A 243 6.39 1.66 -6.04
C VAL A 243 4.88 1.64 -5.86
N HIS A 244 4.29 2.82 -5.79
CA HIS A 244 2.85 3.02 -5.70
C HIS A 244 2.25 3.30 -7.07
N SER A 245 0.92 3.31 -7.16
CA SER A 245 0.19 3.69 -8.39
C SER A 245 0.56 2.86 -9.62
N THR A 246 0.76 1.55 -9.42
CA THR A 246 1.01 0.65 -10.55
C THR A 246 -0.25 0.29 -11.32
N ASP A 247 -1.38 0.80 -10.87
CA ASP A 247 -2.69 0.66 -11.49
C ASP A 247 -2.65 1.12 -12.96
N TYR A 248 -3.31 0.38 -13.81
CA TYR A 248 -3.45 0.64 -15.26
C TYR A 248 -2.13 0.67 -16.04
N GLN A 249 -1.02 0.26 -15.45
CA GLN A 249 0.28 0.23 -16.13
C GLN A 249 0.41 -1.00 -17.04
N SER A 250 1.09 -0.82 -18.18
CA SER A 250 1.30 -1.92 -19.11
C SER A 250 2.23 -3.00 -18.55
N LYS A 251 2.04 -4.24 -19.00
CA LYS A 251 2.91 -5.38 -18.65
C LYS A 251 4.40 -5.07 -18.86
N ASN A 252 4.74 -4.33 -19.93
CA ASN A 252 6.13 -3.93 -20.22
C ASN A 252 6.65 -2.93 -19.19
N THR A 253 5.83 -1.99 -18.74
CA THR A 253 6.17 -1.07 -17.66
C THR A 253 6.47 -1.83 -16.37
N LEU A 254 5.59 -2.74 -15.96
CA LEU A 254 5.76 -3.55 -14.75
C LEU A 254 7.02 -4.42 -14.83
N LYS A 255 7.30 -5.06 -15.98
CA LYS A 255 8.54 -5.81 -16.20
C LYS A 255 9.80 -4.94 -16.06
N LYS A 256 9.76 -3.70 -16.56
CA LYS A 256 10.88 -2.75 -16.41
C LYS A 256 11.12 -2.37 -14.96
N LEU A 257 10.06 -2.12 -14.18
CA LEU A 257 10.17 -1.86 -12.75
C LEU A 257 10.82 -3.03 -12.01
N ILE A 258 10.33 -4.26 -12.24
CA ILE A 258 10.86 -5.47 -11.61
C ILE A 258 12.35 -5.66 -11.92
N LYS A 259 12.78 -5.46 -13.17
CA LYS A 259 14.19 -5.52 -13.60
C LYS A 259 15.06 -4.49 -12.86
N ASN A 260 14.45 -3.44 -12.31
CA ASN A 260 15.13 -2.34 -11.63
C ASN A 260 14.92 -2.38 -10.10
N ASN A 261 14.79 -3.59 -9.56
CA ASN A 261 14.74 -3.88 -8.13
C ASN A 261 13.50 -3.37 -7.38
N PHE A 262 12.43 -2.99 -8.11
CA PHE A 262 11.14 -2.80 -7.50
C PHE A 262 10.55 -4.16 -7.15
N LYS A 263 10.37 -4.42 -5.86
CA LYS A 263 9.94 -5.72 -5.34
C LYS A 263 8.51 -5.73 -4.84
N PHE A 264 7.98 -4.56 -4.49
CA PHE A 264 6.58 -4.36 -4.16
C PHE A 264 5.96 -3.37 -5.15
N LEU A 265 4.91 -3.82 -5.82
CA LEU A 265 4.17 -3.06 -6.83
C LEU A 265 2.74 -2.88 -6.31
N LYS A 266 2.44 -1.69 -5.79
CA LYS A 266 1.15 -1.43 -5.16
C LYS A 266 0.07 -1.19 -6.20
N VAL A 267 -1.05 -1.93 -6.07
CA VAL A 267 -2.24 -1.87 -6.91
C VAL A 267 -3.49 -1.92 -6.03
N GLY A 268 -4.48 -1.12 -6.33
CA GLY A 268 -5.72 -1.07 -5.56
C GLY A 268 -6.92 -0.62 -6.38
N PRO A 269 -7.06 0.66 -6.77
CA PRO A 269 -8.24 1.17 -7.48
C PRO A 269 -8.56 0.45 -8.78
N GLU A 270 -7.56 0.03 -9.56
CA GLU A 270 -7.76 -0.72 -10.80
C GLU A 270 -8.59 -1.99 -10.57
N LEU A 271 -8.34 -2.69 -9.46
CA LEU A 271 -9.04 -3.94 -9.15
C LEU A 271 -10.52 -3.71 -8.87
N THR A 272 -10.85 -2.68 -8.10
CA THR A 272 -12.23 -2.32 -7.79
C THR A 272 -12.93 -1.69 -8.99
N TYR A 273 -12.21 -0.96 -9.84
CA TYR A 273 -12.73 -0.44 -11.10
C TYR A 273 -13.18 -1.57 -12.03
N TYR A 274 -12.30 -2.56 -12.30
CA TYR A 274 -12.68 -3.68 -13.16
C TYR A 274 -13.77 -4.56 -12.56
N TYR A 275 -13.82 -4.69 -11.24
CA TYR A 275 -14.92 -5.37 -10.55
C TYR A 275 -16.25 -4.64 -10.81
N ALA A 276 -16.30 -3.32 -10.60
CA ALA A 276 -17.48 -2.51 -10.87
C ALA A 276 -17.90 -2.58 -12.36
N ARG A 277 -16.91 -2.50 -13.28
CA ARG A 277 -17.17 -2.64 -14.72
C ARG A 277 -17.78 -4.00 -15.07
N ALA A 278 -17.29 -5.09 -14.49
CA ALA A 278 -17.86 -6.41 -14.71
C ALA A 278 -19.34 -6.49 -14.24
N LEU A 279 -19.66 -5.92 -13.08
CA LEU A 279 -21.03 -5.85 -12.58
C LEU A 279 -21.93 -5.03 -13.50
N PHE A 280 -21.46 -3.89 -14.01
CA PHE A 280 -22.25 -3.08 -14.96
C PHE A 280 -22.49 -3.78 -16.29
N LEU A 281 -21.51 -4.51 -16.82
CA LEU A 281 -21.70 -5.34 -18.01
C LEU A 281 -22.74 -6.45 -17.78
N MET A 282 -22.81 -7.01 -16.58
CA MET A 282 -23.85 -7.98 -16.25
C MET A 282 -25.26 -7.36 -16.28
N THR A 283 -25.41 -6.11 -15.83
CA THR A 283 -26.74 -5.42 -15.94
C THR A 283 -27.12 -5.12 -17.38
N GLU A 284 -26.15 -4.86 -18.27
CA GLU A 284 -26.39 -4.72 -19.71
C GLU A 284 -26.88 -6.05 -20.30
N ILE A 285 -26.28 -7.19 -19.92
CA ILE A 285 -26.75 -8.53 -20.34
C ILE A 285 -28.16 -8.83 -19.81
N GLU A 286 -28.47 -8.49 -18.56
CA GLU A 286 -29.82 -8.65 -18.00
C GLU A 286 -30.88 -7.89 -18.85
N ALA A 287 -30.56 -6.68 -19.27
CA ALA A 287 -31.45 -5.87 -20.13
C ALA A 287 -31.66 -6.50 -21.51
N GLU A 288 -30.60 -6.97 -22.17
CA GLU A 288 -30.68 -7.63 -23.48
C GLU A 288 -31.45 -8.95 -23.43
N LEU A 289 -31.41 -9.67 -22.32
CA LEU A 289 -32.17 -10.90 -22.12
C LEU A 289 -33.64 -10.65 -21.76
N ASN A 290 -34.09 -9.41 -21.71
CA ASN A 290 -35.46 -9.01 -21.33
C ASN A 290 -35.93 -9.63 -20.01
N ILE A 291 -35.04 -9.72 -19.05
CA ILE A 291 -35.35 -10.25 -17.70
C ILE A 291 -36.26 -9.25 -17.01
N SER A 292 -37.47 -9.67 -16.63
CA SER A 292 -38.51 -8.83 -16.06
C SER A 292 -38.13 -8.08 -14.78
N THR A 293 -37.08 -8.57 -14.08
CA THR A 293 -36.52 -8.00 -12.86
C THR A 293 -35.04 -7.74 -13.05
N PHE A 294 -34.67 -6.78 -13.90
CA PHE A 294 -33.26 -6.39 -14.02
C PHE A 294 -32.85 -5.46 -12.89
N SER A 295 -31.56 -5.47 -12.58
CA SER A 295 -31.02 -4.71 -11.47
C SER A 295 -30.73 -3.26 -11.86
N ASP A 296 -31.29 -2.30 -11.11
CA ASP A 296 -30.93 -0.88 -11.19
C ASP A 296 -29.57 -0.58 -10.50
N LEU A 297 -28.63 -1.51 -10.58
CA LEU A 297 -27.37 -1.46 -9.83
C LEU A 297 -26.64 -0.12 -10.01
N LYS A 298 -26.51 0.34 -11.26
CA LYS A 298 -25.80 1.59 -11.57
C LYS A 298 -26.53 2.81 -10.98
N ILE A 299 -27.83 2.86 -11.11
CA ILE A 299 -28.68 3.95 -10.58
C ILE A 299 -28.60 3.94 -9.05
N ASN A 300 -28.76 2.78 -8.42
CA ASN A 300 -28.71 2.63 -6.96
C ASN A 300 -27.34 2.94 -6.39
N LEU A 301 -26.25 2.56 -7.09
CA LEU A 301 -24.90 2.91 -6.69
C LEU A 301 -24.70 4.43 -6.71
N VAL A 302 -25.14 5.12 -7.79
CA VAL A 302 -25.03 6.58 -7.90
C VAL A 302 -25.84 7.26 -6.79
N LYS A 303 -27.08 6.84 -6.55
CA LYS A 303 -27.92 7.37 -5.46
C LYS A 303 -27.22 7.21 -4.11
N THR A 304 -26.69 6.02 -3.82
CA THR A 304 -25.96 5.73 -2.56
C THR A 304 -24.73 6.62 -2.41
N MET A 305 -23.94 6.78 -3.47
CA MET A 305 -22.76 7.64 -3.48
C MET A 305 -23.11 9.13 -3.32
N MET A 306 -24.21 9.58 -3.89
CA MET A 306 -24.68 10.97 -3.74
C MET A 306 -25.22 11.25 -2.34
N ASN A 307 -25.83 10.27 -1.68
CA ASN A 307 -26.33 10.39 -0.32
C ASN A 307 -25.19 10.44 0.73
N ASP A 308 -24.08 9.72 0.50
CA ASP A 308 -22.92 9.74 1.40
C ASP A 308 -21.64 10.18 0.65
N LYS A 309 -21.42 11.50 0.63
CA LYS A 309 -20.29 12.13 -0.08
C LYS A 309 -18.94 11.96 0.62
N LYS A 310 -18.88 11.40 1.86
CA LYS A 310 -17.66 11.34 2.66
C LYS A 310 -16.52 10.53 2.00
N TYR A 311 -16.88 9.55 1.16
CA TYR A 311 -15.89 8.67 0.53
C TYR A 311 -15.26 9.23 -0.76
N TRP A 312 -15.87 10.24 -1.38
CA TRP A 312 -15.42 10.74 -2.68
C TRP A 312 -15.32 12.26 -2.82
N LYS A 313 -15.92 13.04 -1.91
CA LYS A 313 -15.98 14.52 -1.98
C LYS A 313 -14.60 15.18 -2.09
N ASN A 314 -13.53 14.52 -1.60
CA ASN A 314 -12.18 15.07 -1.56
C ASN A 314 -11.26 14.54 -2.69
N TYR A 315 -11.84 13.86 -3.69
CA TYR A 315 -11.09 13.28 -4.83
C TYR A 315 -11.50 13.88 -6.16
#